data_63e9fbc4a08cba959aa063a36d5d0427
#
_entry.id   63e9fbc4a08cba959aa063a36d5d0427
#
_cell.length_a   1.000
_cell.length_b   1.000
_cell.length_c   1.000
_cell.angle_alpha   90.00
_cell.angle_beta   90.00
_cell.angle_gamma   90.00
#
_symmetry.space_group_name_H-M   'P 1'
#
loop_
_entity.id
_entity.type
_entity.pdbx_description
1 polymer ?
#
loop_
_entity_poly.entity_id
_entity_poly.type
_entity_poly.pdbx_seq_one_letter_code
_entity_poly.pdbx_strand_id
1 'polypeptide(L)'
;MDIQRIQQYQSSFDAIRETIEGEDGQTIEVWFARTLQRVFGYVRWSNFLATIGRAIASCQAQGISAEDHFRPIRQEGQDRKGEEQEPQDYMLTRFACYLIAQNGDPKKEEIAFAQGYFALQTRKAEIIAEHLEELTRLETRDRLRSAEKQLSRNISQRGIDAQSFARIRSQGDTALFGGHTTEEMKQRLGVKPARPLADFLPTITIAAKNLATEMTNYHVAEENLYGETTITDEHVQNNLSVRQMLGERGIRPEELPASEDIKKTERRISSQGKELEKTTGHLPPEKKS
;
A
#
# COMPACT_ATOMS: atom_id res chain seq x y z
N MET A 1 -23.50 -2.90 -9.94
CA MET A 1 -23.40 -3.19 -8.49
C MET A 1 -23.47 -1.87 -7.75
N ASP A 2 -24.29 -1.78 -6.70
CA ASP A 2 -24.45 -0.52 -5.95
C ASP A 2 -23.30 -0.36 -4.96
N ILE A 3 -22.40 0.60 -5.23
CA ILE A 3 -21.20 0.88 -4.41
C ILE A 3 -21.60 1.29 -2.99
N GLN A 4 -22.70 2.01 -2.81
CA GLN A 4 -23.14 2.43 -1.48
C GLN A 4 -23.55 1.23 -0.63
N ARG A 5 -24.20 0.23 -1.22
CA ARG A 5 -24.54 -1.04 -0.54
C ARG A 5 -23.30 -1.87 -0.21
N ILE A 6 -22.32 -1.95 -1.12
CA ILE A 6 -21.03 -2.62 -0.82
C ILE A 6 -20.38 -1.97 0.40
N GLN A 7 -20.31 -0.65 0.47
CA GLN A 7 -19.75 0.08 1.61
C GLN A 7 -20.52 -0.18 2.90
N GLN A 8 -21.85 -0.25 2.81
CA GLN A 8 -22.71 -0.55 3.96
C GLN A 8 -22.46 -1.97 4.49
N TYR A 9 -22.35 -2.98 3.62
CA TYR A 9 -22.04 -4.36 4.03
C TYR A 9 -20.62 -4.48 4.57
N GLN A 10 -19.64 -3.80 3.96
CA GLN A 10 -18.29 -3.72 4.50
C GLN A 10 -18.29 -3.12 5.90
N SER A 11 -18.98 -2.00 6.11
CA SER A 11 -19.10 -1.36 7.42
C SER A 11 -19.75 -2.29 8.45
N SER A 12 -20.80 -3.04 8.07
CA SER A 12 -21.46 -4.01 8.94
C SER A 12 -20.55 -5.20 9.29
N PHE A 13 -19.75 -5.68 8.34
CA PHE A 13 -18.78 -6.76 8.56
C PHE A 13 -17.63 -6.31 9.46
N ASP A 14 -17.10 -5.12 9.24
CA ASP A 14 -16.01 -4.56 10.05
C ASP A 14 -16.49 -4.17 11.46
N ALA A 15 -17.75 -3.77 11.62
CA ALA A 15 -18.33 -3.39 12.91
C ALA A 15 -18.47 -4.56 13.90
N ILE A 16 -18.55 -5.80 13.42
CA ILE A 16 -18.64 -7.01 14.26
C ILE A 16 -17.29 -7.69 14.48
N ARG A 17 -16.20 -7.06 14.05
CA ARG A 17 -14.85 -7.53 14.28
C ARG A 17 -14.47 -7.36 15.75
N GLU A 18 -13.87 -8.39 16.32
CA GLU A 18 -13.23 -8.37 17.63
C GLU A 18 -11.73 -8.60 17.49
N THR A 19 -10.98 -8.30 18.54
CA THR A 19 -9.53 -8.51 18.59
C THR A 19 -9.17 -9.33 19.81
N ILE A 20 -8.28 -10.30 19.62
CA ILE A 20 -7.73 -11.13 20.71
C ILE A 20 -6.20 -11.01 20.69
N GLU A 21 -5.56 -11.21 21.83
CA GLU A 21 -4.11 -11.36 21.91
C GLU A 21 -3.71 -12.80 21.52
N GLY A 22 -2.79 -12.92 20.55
CA GLY A 22 -2.14 -14.17 20.19
C GLY A 22 -1.00 -14.52 21.17
N GLU A 23 -0.47 -15.74 21.06
CA GLU A 23 0.61 -16.24 21.92
C GLU A 23 1.89 -15.38 21.87
N ASP A 24 2.15 -14.72 20.76
CA ASP A 24 3.30 -13.83 20.56
C ASP A 24 3.04 -12.35 20.91
N GLY A 25 1.93 -12.04 21.62
CA GLY A 25 1.51 -10.67 21.91
C GLY A 25 1.01 -9.89 20.68
N GLN A 26 0.80 -10.56 19.54
CA GLN A 26 0.21 -9.95 18.36
C GLN A 26 -1.31 -9.85 18.51
N THR A 27 -1.88 -8.77 18.03
CA THR A 27 -3.33 -8.60 17.98
C THR A 27 -3.89 -9.32 16.76
N ILE A 28 -4.80 -10.28 16.98
CA ILE A 28 -5.46 -11.06 15.92
C ILE A 28 -6.91 -10.62 15.79
N GLU A 29 -7.33 -10.31 14.56
CA GLU A 29 -8.72 -10.00 14.26
C GLU A 29 -9.55 -11.27 14.14
N VAL A 30 -10.70 -11.31 14.81
CA VAL A 30 -11.61 -12.46 14.81
C VAL A 30 -13.07 -12.05 14.64
N TRP A 31 -13.89 -12.98 14.18
CA TRP A 31 -15.34 -12.86 14.04
C TRP A 31 -16.01 -14.06 14.71
N PHE A 32 -17.12 -13.80 15.40
CA PHE A 32 -17.95 -14.87 15.93
C PHE A 32 -19.04 -15.25 14.95
N ALA A 33 -19.19 -16.55 14.66
CA ALA A 33 -20.08 -17.06 13.64
C ALA A 33 -21.55 -16.71 13.90
N ARG A 34 -21.99 -16.66 15.16
CA ARG A 34 -23.36 -16.24 15.52
C ARG A 34 -23.65 -14.79 15.14
N THR A 35 -22.67 -13.93 15.26
CA THR A 35 -22.80 -12.53 14.87
C THR A 35 -22.73 -12.40 13.34
N LEU A 36 -21.80 -13.14 12.71
CA LEU A 36 -21.64 -13.18 11.26
C LEU A 36 -22.86 -13.77 10.55
N GLN A 37 -23.54 -14.77 11.17
CA GLN A 37 -24.79 -15.34 10.68
C GLN A 37 -25.82 -14.26 10.32
N ARG A 38 -25.98 -13.26 11.19
CA ARG A 38 -26.93 -12.15 10.98
C ARG A 38 -26.50 -11.25 9.83
N VAL A 39 -25.22 -10.92 9.76
CA VAL A 39 -24.65 -10.09 8.70
C VAL A 39 -24.77 -10.76 7.33
N PHE A 40 -24.69 -12.09 7.27
CA PHE A 40 -24.85 -12.89 6.05
C PHE A 40 -26.31 -13.29 5.77
N GLY A 41 -27.29 -12.76 6.51
CA GLY A 41 -28.71 -12.95 6.27
C GLY A 41 -29.22 -14.36 6.55
N TYR A 42 -28.54 -15.14 7.39
CA TYR A 42 -29.01 -16.48 7.79
C TYR A 42 -29.91 -16.42 9.00
N VAL A 43 -31.14 -16.86 8.86
CA VAL A 43 -32.12 -16.92 9.96
C VAL A 43 -31.88 -18.15 10.86
N ARG A 44 -31.64 -19.32 10.26
CA ARG A 44 -31.45 -20.57 10.99
C ARG A 44 -29.97 -20.90 11.12
N TRP A 45 -29.57 -21.22 12.37
CA TRP A 45 -28.20 -21.62 12.68
C TRP A 45 -27.76 -22.88 11.90
N SER A 46 -28.61 -23.91 11.81
CA SER A 46 -28.32 -25.14 11.10
C SER A 46 -27.95 -24.90 9.64
N ASN A 47 -28.62 -23.98 8.95
CA ASN A 47 -28.30 -23.61 7.57
C ASN A 47 -26.94 -22.89 7.46
N PHE A 48 -26.63 -22.04 8.45
CA PHE A 48 -25.35 -21.35 8.51
C PHE A 48 -24.21 -22.31 8.86
N LEU A 49 -24.46 -23.23 9.82
CA LEU A 49 -23.52 -24.27 10.18
C LEU A 49 -23.18 -25.20 8.99
N ALA A 50 -24.16 -25.56 8.17
CA ALA A 50 -23.91 -26.30 6.94
C ALA A 50 -23.03 -25.52 5.96
N THR A 51 -23.16 -24.19 5.90
CA THR A 51 -22.30 -23.33 5.09
C THR A 51 -20.88 -23.27 5.66
N ILE A 52 -20.73 -23.20 6.99
CA ILE A 52 -19.42 -23.28 7.67
C ILE A 52 -18.77 -24.65 7.36
N GLY A 53 -19.52 -25.74 7.40
CA GLY A 53 -19.01 -27.08 7.06
C GLY A 53 -18.45 -27.16 5.63
N ARG A 54 -19.13 -26.55 4.65
CA ARG A 54 -18.62 -26.46 3.27
C ARG A 54 -17.35 -25.60 3.19
N ALA A 55 -17.30 -24.49 3.94
CA ALA A 55 -16.12 -23.64 3.97
C ALA A 55 -14.91 -24.35 4.61
N ILE A 56 -15.12 -25.14 5.67
CA ILE A 56 -14.11 -26.00 6.29
C ILE A 56 -13.58 -27.02 5.27
N ALA A 57 -14.49 -27.73 4.58
CA ALA A 57 -14.11 -28.67 3.55
C ALA A 57 -13.32 -28.02 2.40
N SER A 58 -13.71 -26.80 1.99
CA SER A 58 -12.98 -26.02 0.99
C SER A 58 -11.57 -25.62 1.48
N CYS A 59 -11.43 -25.25 2.77
CA CYS A 59 -10.15 -24.94 3.40
C CYS A 59 -9.21 -26.16 3.38
N GLN A 60 -9.71 -27.31 3.82
CA GLN A 60 -8.97 -28.56 3.86
C GLN A 60 -8.55 -29.04 2.45
N ALA A 61 -9.42 -28.88 1.45
CA ALA A 61 -9.12 -29.24 0.06
C ALA A 61 -7.97 -28.40 -0.54
N GLN A 62 -7.70 -27.22 0.00
CA GLN A 62 -6.57 -26.34 -0.35
C GLN A 62 -5.28 -26.70 0.42
N GLY A 63 -5.30 -27.73 1.30
CA GLY A 63 -4.17 -28.09 2.16
C GLY A 63 -3.93 -27.12 3.31
N ILE A 64 -4.90 -26.27 3.64
CA ILE A 64 -4.82 -25.30 4.73
C ILE A 64 -5.45 -25.92 5.99
N SER A 65 -4.79 -25.77 7.15
CA SER A 65 -5.32 -26.21 8.44
C SER A 65 -6.62 -25.48 8.78
N ALA A 66 -7.74 -26.21 8.86
CA ALA A 66 -9.01 -25.60 9.23
C ALA A 66 -9.05 -25.15 10.70
N GLU A 67 -8.28 -25.77 11.59
CA GLU A 67 -8.22 -25.44 13.02
C GLU A 67 -7.65 -24.06 13.27
N ASP A 68 -6.75 -23.59 12.40
CA ASP A 68 -6.16 -22.25 12.48
C ASP A 68 -7.16 -21.14 12.11
N HIS A 69 -8.21 -21.48 11.39
CA HIS A 69 -9.18 -20.53 10.85
C HIS A 69 -10.61 -20.66 11.39
N PHE A 70 -11.00 -21.85 11.82
CA PHE A 70 -12.34 -22.20 12.31
C PHE A 70 -12.22 -22.84 13.68
N ARG A 71 -12.20 -22.08 14.76
CA ARG A 71 -12.12 -22.63 16.12
C ARG A 71 -13.51 -22.80 16.70
N PRO A 72 -13.97 -24.05 16.92
CA PRO A 72 -15.29 -24.30 17.51
C PRO A 72 -15.33 -23.87 18.98
N ILE A 73 -16.41 -23.22 19.39
CA ILE A 73 -16.71 -22.88 20.77
C ILE A 73 -17.78 -23.84 21.25
N ARG A 74 -17.47 -24.60 22.33
CA ARG A 74 -18.33 -25.57 22.96
C ARG A 74 -18.64 -25.12 24.38
N GLN A 75 -19.78 -25.58 24.94
CA GLN A 75 -20.13 -25.27 26.34
C GLN A 75 -19.40 -26.26 27.27
N GLU A 76 -18.69 -25.75 28.26
CA GLU A 76 -18.06 -26.57 29.28
C GLU A 76 -19.14 -27.33 30.06
N GLY A 77 -18.95 -28.63 30.26
CA GLY A 77 -19.74 -29.43 31.21
C GLY A 77 -20.84 -30.30 30.63
N GLN A 78 -20.98 -30.46 29.31
CA GLN A 78 -21.95 -31.37 28.68
C GLN A 78 -21.32 -32.51 27.86
N ASP A 79 -20.18 -33.03 28.29
CA ASP A 79 -19.60 -34.22 27.65
C ASP A 79 -20.46 -35.47 27.97
N ARG A 80 -21.51 -35.70 27.18
CA ARG A 80 -22.14 -37.03 27.09
C ARG A 80 -21.24 -37.88 26.18
N LYS A 81 -20.68 -38.92 26.76
CA LYS A 81 -19.84 -39.89 26.06
C LYS A 81 -20.55 -40.40 24.80
N GLY A 82 -20.00 -40.03 23.61
CA GLY A 82 -20.30 -40.69 22.34
C GLY A 82 -21.08 -39.90 21.29
N GLU A 83 -21.54 -38.65 21.55
CA GLU A 83 -22.16 -37.81 20.53
C GLU A 83 -21.31 -36.59 20.30
N GLU A 84 -20.86 -36.38 19.06
CA GLU A 84 -20.26 -35.10 18.61
C GLU A 84 -21.33 -34.02 18.68
N GLN A 85 -21.26 -33.18 19.71
CA GLN A 85 -22.19 -32.06 19.85
C GLN A 85 -21.87 -30.98 18.85
N GLU A 86 -22.92 -30.46 18.17
CA GLU A 86 -22.77 -29.30 17.30
C GLU A 86 -22.18 -28.12 18.07
N PRO A 87 -21.17 -27.42 17.51
CA PRO A 87 -20.59 -26.23 18.16
C PRO A 87 -21.65 -25.16 18.39
N GLN A 88 -21.63 -24.53 19.56
CA GLN A 88 -22.53 -23.41 19.85
C GLN A 88 -22.19 -22.18 19.02
N ASP A 89 -20.90 -21.96 18.78
CA ASP A 89 -20.37 -20.88 17.97
C ASP A 89 -19.03 -21.28 17.34
N TYR A 90 -18.48 -20.43 16.49
CA TYR A 90 -17.11 -20.51 15.99
C TYR A 90 -16.43 -19.16 16.14
N MET A 91 -15.17 -19.18 16.54
CA MET A 91 -14.25 -18.08 16.34
C MET A 91 -13.61 -18.25 14.97
N LEU A 92 -13.70 -17.22 14.14
CA LEU A 92 -13.34 -17.23 12.72
C LEU A 92 -12.27 -16.19 12.44
N THR A 93 -11.27 -16.53 11.65
CA THR A 93 -10.38 -15.54 11.03
C THR A 93 -11.07 -14.83 9.86
N ARG A 94 -10.51 -13.73 9.39
CA ARG A 94 -10.97 -13.03 8.17
C ARG A 94 -11.01 -13.99 6.97
N PHE A 95 -10.01 -14.87 6.83
CA PHE A 95 -9.95 -15.88 5.77
C PHE A 95 -11.14 -16.87 5.85
N ALA A 96 -11.47 -17.35 7.06
CA ALA A 96 -12.65 -18.20 7.26
C ALA A 96 -13.95 -17.50 6.84
N CYS A 97 -14.11 -16.22 7.19
CA CYS A 97 -15.28 -15.43 6.77
C CYS A 97 -15.39 -15.34 5.24
N TYR A 98 -14.26 -15.22 4.54
CA TYR A 98 -14.23 -15.21 3.08
C TYR A 98 -14.67 -16.56 2.49
N LEU A 99 -14.15 -17.67 3.01
CA LEU A 99 -14.57 -19.00 2.58
C LEU A 99 -16.05 -19.27 2.85
N ILE A 100 -16.58 -18.82 4.00
CA ILE A 100 -18.01 -18.92 4.32
C ILE A 100 -18.85 -18.13 3.30
N ALA A 101 -18.46 -16.91 2.94
CA ALA A 101 -19.17 -16.13 1.93
C ALA A 101 -19.13 -16.80 0.54
N GLN A 102 -17.96 -17.34 0.13
CA GLN A 102 -17.81 -18.05 -1.14
C GLN A 102 -18.67 -19.32 -1.23
N ASN A 103 -18.86 -20.02 -0.09
CA ASN A 103 -19.67 -21.24 0.01
C ASN A 103 -21.13 -20.96 0.43
N GLY A 104 -21.50 -19.67 0.56
CA GLY A 104 -22.84 -19.23 0.91
C GLY A 104 -23.83 -19.32 -0.25
N ASP A 105 -25.13 -19.20 0.07
CA ASP A 105 -26.19 -19.18 -0.93
C ASP A 105 -26.21 -17.84 -1.69
N PRO A 106 -25.85 -17.80 -2.99
CA PRO A 106 -25.79 -16.57 -3.77
C PRO A 106 -27.15 -15.92 -4.01
N LYS A 107 -28.25 -16.60 -3.71
CA LYS A 107 -29.61 -16.03 -3.74
C LYS A 107 -29.86 -15.06 -2.59
N LYS A 108 -29.06 -15.13 -1.54
CA LYS A 108 -29.08 -14.16 -0.44
C LYS A 108 -28.35 -12.88 -0.85
N GLU A 109 -29.03 -11.75 -0.71
CA GLU A 109 -28.47 -10.45 -1.10
C GLU A 109 -27.14 -10.20 -0.37
N GLU A 110 -27.08 -10.46 0.92
CA GLU A 110 -25.91 -10.27 1.78
C GLU A 110 -24.72 -11.11 1.32
N ILE A 111 -24.96 -12.35 0.94
CA ILE A 111 -23.92 -13.24 0.40
C ILE A 111 -23.45 -12.79 -0.98
N ALA A 112 -24.37 -12.42 -1.86
CA ALA A 112 -24.01 -11.91 -3.18
C ALA A 112 -23.15 -10.62 -3.07
N PHE A 113 -23.47 -9.73 -2.13
CA PHE A 113 -22.65 -8.55 -1.86
C PHE A 113 -21.29 -8.90 -1.27
N ALA A 114 -21.23 -9.83 -0.30
CA ALA A 114 -19.97 -10.28 0.28
C ALA A 114 -19.05 -10.89 -0.79
N GLN A 115 -19.57 -11.73 -1.68
CA GLN A 115 -18.82 -12.31 -2.80
C GLN A 115 -18.30 -11.21 -3.74
N GLY A 116 -19.15 -10.26 -4.11
CA GLY A 116 -18.77 -9.11 -4.93
C GLY A 116 -17.70 -8.22 -4.27
N TYR A 117 -17.82 -7.97 -2.97
CA TYR A 117 -16.82 -7.24 -2.19
C TYR A 117 -15.46 -7.95 -2.22
N PHE A 118 -15.42 -9.26 -1.96
CA PHE A 118 -14.16 -10.01 -1.95
C PHE A 118 -13.52 -10.10 -3.32
N ALA A 119 -14.30 -10.28 -4.39
CA ALA A 119 -13.80 -10.22 -5.76
C ALA A 119 -13.16 -8.86 -6.07
N LEU A 120 -13.79 -7.76 -5.64
CA LEU A 120 -13.26 -6.42 -5.80
C LEU A 120 -11.95 -6.21 -5.01
N GLN A 121 -11.90 -6.67 -3.75
CA GLN A 121 -10.68 -6.57 -2.93
C GLN A 121 -9.53 -7.41 -3.49
N THR A 122 -9.82 -8.62 -3.98
CA THR A 122 -8.81 -9.46 -4.67
C THR A 122 -8.25 -8.72 -5.87
N ARG A 123 -9.10 -8.13 -6.72
CA ARG A 123 -8.62 -7.39 -7.89
C ARG A 123 -7.83 -6.14 -7.51
N LYS A 124 -8.21 -5.43 -6.44
CA LYS A 124 -7.41 -4.31 -5.89
C LYS A 124 -6.03 -4.80 -5.43
N ALA A 125 -5.96 -5.93 -4.73
CA ALA A 125 -4.69 -6.50 -4.28
C ALA A 125 -3.79 -6.91 -5.46
N GLU A 126 -4.37 -7.52 -6.52
CA GLU A 126 -3.65 -7.86 -7.76
C GLU A 126 -3.05 -6.60 -8.41
N ILE A 127 -3.82 -5.52 -8.56
CA ILE A 127 -3.32 -4.26 -9.14
C ILE A 127 -2.20 -3.67 -8.28
N ILE A 128 -2.34 -3.70 -6.96
CA ILE A 128 -1.27 -3.22 -6.07
C ILE A 128 -0.01 -4.07 -6.27
N ALA A 129 -0.14 -5.39 -6.36
CA ALA A 129 0.99 -6.30 -6.60
C ALA A 129 1.63 -6.07 -7.98
N GLU A 130 0.83 -5.86 -9.03
CA GLU A 130 1.29 -5.54 -10.39
C GLU A 130 2.08 -4.22 -10.44
N HIS A 131 1.73 -3.25 -9.58
CA HIS A 131 2.32 -1.90 -9.58
C HIS A 131 3.16 -1.57 -8.35
N LEU A 132 3.55 -2.57 -7.55
CA LEU A 132 4.25 -2.35 -6.28
C LEU A 132 5.54 -1.52 -6.46
N GLU A 133 6.32 -1.81 -7.50
CA GLU A 133 7.56 -1.08 -7.78
C GLU A 133 7.28 0.38 -8.16
N GLU A 134 6.24 0.61 -8.97
CA GLU A 134 5.79 1.95 -9.37
C GLU A 134 5.25 2.74 -8.18
N LEU A 135 4.46 2.12 -7.31
CA LEU A 135 3.95 2.73 -6.08
C LEU A 135 5.09 3.11 -5.13
N THR A 136 6.08 2.22 -4.97
CA THR A 136 7.29 2.50 -4.17
C THR A 136 8.04 3.72 -4.72
N ARG A 137 8.15 3.84 -6.05
CA ARG A 137 8.79 4.98 -6.68
C ARG A 137 8.01 6.28 -6.48
N LEU A 138 6.65 6.24 -6.56
CA LEU A 138 5.77 7.38 -6.26
C LEU A 138 5.97 7.85 -4.81
N GLU A 139 5.93 6.94 -3.85
CA GLU A 139 6.13 7.24 -2.43
C GLU A 139 7.52 7.85 -2.17
N THR A 140 8.57 7.26 -2.75
CA THR A 140 9.93 7.78 -2.61
C THR A 140 10.06 9.19 -3.17
N ARG A 141 9.36 9.49 -4.27
CA ARG A 141 9.33 10.84 -4.86
C ARG A 141 8.59 11.85 -3.97
N ASP A 142 7.52 11.43 -3.32
CA ASP A 142 6.77 12.29 -2.40
C ASP A 142 7.57 12.57 -1.11
N ARG A 143 8.32 11.60 -0.62
CA ARG A 143 9.28 11.79 0.49
C ARG A 143 10.33 12.83 0.11
N LEU A 144 10.97 12.71 -1.05
CA LEU A 144 11.92 13.71 -1.53
C LEU A 144 11.29 15.10 -1.64
N ARG A 145 10.07 15.21 -2.19
CA ARG A 145 9.35 16.50 -2.28
C ARG A 145 9.11 17.11 -0.90
N SER A 146 8.78 16.28 0.08
CA SER A 146 8.57 16.71 1.48
C SER A 146 9.88 17.20 2.11
N ALA A 147 10.99 16.47 1.92
CA ALA A 147 12.32 16.84 2.39
C ALA A 147 12.81 18.16 1.74
N GLU A 148 12.66 18.31 0.42
CA GLU A 148 12.97 19.55 -0.30
C GLU A 148 12.14 20.75 0.21
N LYS A 149 10.85 20.52 0.51
CA LYS A 149 9.98 21.54 1.09
C LYS A 149 10.42 21.93 2.51
N GLN A 150 10.84 20.96 3.31
CA GLN A 150 11.39 21.23 4.65
C GLN A 150 12.68 22.02 4.55
N LEU A 151 13.61 21.65 3.68
CA LEU A 151 14.85 22.35 3.44
C LEU A 151 14.58 23.80 2.99
N SER A 152 13.64 24.01 2.08
CA SER A 152 13.22 25.34 1.65
C SER A 152 12.71 26.21 2.80
N ARG A 153 11.94 25.63 3.74
CA ARG A 153 11.48 26.33 4.93
C ARG A 153 12.62 26.69 5.88
N ASN A 154 13.51 25.72 6.15
CA ASN A 154 14.68 25.92 7.01
C ASN A 154 15.57 27.05 6.50
N ILE A 155 15.78 27.09 5.18
CA ILE A 155 16.57 28.12 4.49
C ILE A 155 15.87 29.49 4.53
N SER A 156 14.56 29.52 4.24
CA SER A 156 13.77 30.76 4.27
C SER A 156 13.72 31.38 5.66
N GLN A 157 13.61 30.57 6.72
CA GLN A 157 13.67 31.05 8.12
C GLN A 157 15.01 31.69 8.49
N ARG A 158 16.07 31.43 7.72
CA ARG A 158 17.41 32.00 7.86
C ARG A 158 17.67 33.18 6.90
N GLY A 159 16.60 33.74 6.32
CA GLY A 159 16.66 34.91 5.46
C GLY A 159 17.24 34.69 4.07
N ILE A 160 17.33 33.41 3.62
CA ILE A 160 17.84 33.04 2.29
C ILE A 160 16.65 32.93 1.32
N ASP A 161 16.80 33.53 0.15
CA ASP A 161 15.72 33.64 -0.85
C ASP A 161 15.52 32.34 -1.69
N ALA A 162 14.43 32.31 -2.46
CA ALA A 162 14.07 31.16 -3.28
C ALA A 162 15.07 30.89 -4.43
N GLN A 163 15.78 31.91 -4.92
CA GLN A 163 16.79 31.74 -5.97
C GLN A 163 18.03 31.05 -5.41
N SER A 164 18.42 31.41 -4.21
CA SER A 164 19.48 30.72 -3.47
C SER A 164 19.15 29.26 -3.22
N PHE A 165 17.91 28.96 -2.82
CA PHE A 165 17.47 27.57 -2.69
C PHE A 165 17.61 26.77 -4.00
N ALA A 166 17.25 27.37 -5.13
CA ALA A 166 17.43 26.72 -6.44
C ALA A 166 18.91 26.44 -6.76
N ARG A 167 19.82 27.39 -6.39
CA ARG A 167 21.28 27.21 -6.54
C ARG A 167 21.81 26.08 -5.66
N ILE A 168 21.45 26.07 -4.37
CA ILE A 168 21.84 25.03 -3.43
C ILE A 168 21.45 23.66 -3.99
N ARG A 169 20.22 23.51 -4.42
CA ARG A 169 19.70 22.26 -5.00
C ARG A 169 20.43 21.82 -6.25
N SER A 170 20.72 22.78 -7.14
CA SER A 170 21.46 22.50 -8.39
C SER A 170 22.89 22.06 -8.12
N GLN A 171 23.58 22.65 -7.12
CA GLN A 171 24.93 22.24 -6.75
C GLN A 171 24.95 20.87 -6.09
N GLY A 172 23.96 20.54 -5.25
CA GLY A 172 23.78 19.20 -4.73
C GLY A 172 23.55 18.17 -5.83
N ASP A 173 22.71 18.49 -6.82
CA ASP A 173 22.52 17.63 -8.00
C ASP A 173 23.83 17.42 -8.75
N THR A 174 24.62 18.46 -8.99
CA THR A 174 25.92 18.35 -9.64
C THR A 174 26.87 17.45 -8.88
N ALA A 175 26.88 17.53 -7.55
CA ALA A 175 27.69 16.65 -6.69
C ALA A 175 27.24 15.19 -6.78
N LEU A 176 25.92 14.91 -6.72
CA LEU A 176 25.38 13.56 -6.80
C LEU A 176 25.61 12.92 -8.16
N PHE A 177 25.50 13.70 -9.26
CA PHE A 177 25.64 13.22 -10.64
C PHE A 177 27.07 13.32 -11.19
N GLY A 178 28.08 13.38 -10.33
CA GLY A 178 29.49 13.31 -10.73
C GLY A 178 29.97 14.48 -11.60
N GLY A 179 29.48 15.66 -11.31
CA GLY A 179 29.82 16.90 -12.02
C GLY A 179 28.81 17.30 -13.11
N HIS A 180 27.85 16.45 -13.42
CA HIS A 180 26.79 16.82 -14.37
C HIS A 180 25.73 17.69 -13.74
N THR A 181 25.46 18.83 -14.36
CA THR A 181 24.39 19.76 -13.93
C THR A 181 22.99 19.16 -14.09
N THR A 182 22.01 19.72 -13.43
CA THR A 182 20.59 19.32 -13.60
C THR A 182 20.16 19.43 -15.08
N GLU A 183 20.60 20.45 -15.80
CA GLU A 183 20.28 20.68 -17.20
C GLU A 183 20.93 19.64 -18.12
N GLU A 184 22.19 19.32 -17.90
CA GLU A 184 22.89 18.25 -18.66
C GLU A 184 22.24 16.89 -18.42
N MET A 185 21.86 16.60 -17.19
CA MET A 185 21.14 15.37 -16.87
C MET A 185 19.75 15.33 -17.53
N LYS A 186 19.01 16.45 -17.56
CA LYS A 186 17.75 16.52 -18.31
C LYS A 186 17.94 16.24 -19.79
N GLN A 187 18.97 16.82 -20.43
CA GLN A 187 19.28 16.57 -21.83
C GLN A 187 19.63 15.10 -22.07
N ARG A 188 20.49 14.52 -21.23
CA ARG A 188 20.92 13.12 -21.31
C ARG A 188 19.75 12.14 -21.19
N LEU A 189 18.79 12.42 -20.30
CA LEU A 189 17.62 11.57 -20.04
C LEU A 189 16.39 11.94 -20.92
N GLY A 190 16.52 12.89 -21.84
CA GLY A 190 15.43 13.32 -22.72
C GLY A 190 14.28 14.02 -21.99
N VAL A 191 14.56 14.68 -20.85
CA VAL A 191 13.58 15.37 -20.02
C VAL A 191 13.37 16.80 -20.49
N LYS A 192 12.12 17.21 -20.68
CA LYS A 192 11.79 18.59 -21.08
C LYS A 192 12.25 19.60 -20.01
N PRO A 193 12.79 20.79 -20.39
CA PRO A 193 13.31 21.78 -19.44
C PRO A 193 12.35 22.17 -18.31
N ALA A 194 11.04 22.28 -18.61
CA ALA A 194 10.02 22.66 -17.63
C ALA A 194 9.64 21.53 -16.64
N ARG A 195 10.15 20.31 -16.85
CA ARG A 195 9.83 19.18 -15.97
C ARG A 195 10.92 19.00 -14.91
N PRO A 196 10.56 18.66 -13.66
CA PRO A 196 11.53 18.29 -12.64
C PRO A 196 12.31 17.03 -13.06
N LEU A 197 13.64 17.06 -12.94
CA LEU A 197 14.50 15.90 -13.23
C LEU A 197 14.09 14.68 -12.39
N ALA A 198 13.80 14.91 -11.10
CA ALA A 198 13.44 13.84 -10.16
C ALA A 198 12.20 13.03 -10.58
N ASP A 199 11.32 13.56 -11.44
CA ASP A 199 10.14 12.85 -11.94
C ASP A 199 10.52 11.72 -12.93
N PHE A 200 11.77 11.69 -13.39
CA PHE A 200 12.28 10.73 -14.39
C PHE A 200 13.44 9.86 -13.87
N LEU A 201 13.83 10.04 -12.61
CA LEU A 201 14.89 9.25 -12.01
C LEU A 201 14.40 7.88 -11.51
N PRO A 202 15.26 6.86 -11.52
CA PRO A 202 15.00 5.59 -10.86
C PRO A 202 14.84 5.76 -9.34
N THR A 203 14.12 4.83 -8.70
CA THR A 203 13.85 4.85 -7.26
C THR A 203 15.10 5.02 -6.42
N ILE A 204 16.19 4.31 -6.75
CA ILE A 204 17.47 4.40 -6.03
C ILE A 204 18.06 5.81 -6.06
N THR A 205 17.99 6.51 -7.20
CA THR A 205 18.51 7.88 -7.32
C THR A 205 17.62 8.88 -6.58
N ILE A 206 16.29 8.68 -6.61
CA ILE A 206 15.35 9.51 -5.83
C ILE A 206 15.63 9.34 -4.33
N ALA A 207 15.83 8.10 -3.88
CA ALA A 207 16.16 7.78 -2.48
C ALA A 207 17.49 8.40 -2.05
N ALA A 208 18.50 8.36 -2.90
CA ALA A 208 19.80 9.00 -2.67
C ALA A 208 19.67 10.52 -2.49
N LYS A 209 18.93 11.19 -3.38
CA LYS A 209 18.63 12.62 -3.24
C LYS A 209 17.88 12.92 -1.96
N ASN A 210 16.90 12.07 -1.61
CA ASN A 210 16.14 12.23 -0.37
C ASN A 210 17.06 12.15 0.85
N LEU A 211 17.92 11.12 0.92
CA LEU A 211 18.86 10.94 2.02
C LEU A 211 19.78 12.16 2.17
N ALA A 212 20.41 12.63 1.09
CA ALA A 212 21.27 13.81 1.13
C ALA A 212 20.53 15.08 1.59
N THR A 213 19.26 15.23 1.17
CA THR A 213 18.42 16.35 1.56
C THR A 213 18.03 16.28 3.06
N GLU A 214 17.71 15.10 3.56
CA GLU A 214 17.39 14.89 4.98
C GLU A 214 18.62 15.09 5.87
N MET A 215 19.81 14.63 5.46
CA MET A 215 21.07 14.91 6.16
C MET A 215 21.31 16.42 6.24
N THR A 216 21.08 17.15 5.15
CA THR A 216 21.19 18.62 5.15
C THR A 216 20.16 19.26 6.06
N ASN A 217 18.91 18.81 6.05
CA ASN A 217 17.86 19.28 6.97
C ASN A 217 18.26 19.10 8.43
N TYR A 218 18.80 17.93 8.75
CA TYR A 218 19.26 17.61 10.09
C TYR A 218 20.39 18.56 10.54
N HIS A 219 21.48 18.68 9.77
CA HIS A 219 22.62 19.53 10.13
C HIS A 219 22.25 21.03 10.18
N VAL A 220 21.41 21.50 9.24
CA VAL A 220 20.90 22.88 9.27
C VAL A 220 20.14 23.17 10.55
N ALA A 221 19.40 22.22 11.10
CA ALA A 221 18.64 22.39 12.33
C ALA A 221 19.52 22.22 13.57
N GLU A 222 20.28 21.14 13.68
CA GLU A 222 21.05 20.78 14.88
C GLU A 222 22.29 21.67 15.06
N GLU A 223 23.01 21.97 13.99
CA GLU A 223 24.21 22.79 14.04
C GLU A 223 23.91 24.28 13.81
N ASN A 224 22.63 24.61 13.62
CA ASN A 224 22.16 25.96 13.41
C ASN A 224 22.93 26.73 12.31
N LEU A 225 23.08 26.05 11.15
CA LEU A 225 23.84 26.61 10.04
C LEU A 225 23.16 27.84 9.43
N TYR A 226 23.94 28.88 9.15
CA TYR A 226 23.49 30.14 8.57
C TYR A 226 24.28 30.48 7.31
N GLY A 227 23.64 31.23 6.43
CA GLY A 227 24.22 31.73 5.19
C GLY A 227 24.16 30.75 4.03
N GLU A 228 24.02 31.32 2.82
CA GLU A 228 23.87 30.50 1.60
C GLU A 228 25.07 29.59 1.38
N THR A 229 26.29 30.13 1.51
CA THR A 229 27.52 29.36 1.27
C THR A 229 27.64 28.15 2.18
N THR A 230 27.47 28.35 3.49
CA THR A 230 27.60 27.28 4.50
C THR A 230 26.61 26.16 4.25
N ILE A 231 25.34 26.52 3.97
CA ILE A 231 24.27 25.52 3.69
C ILE A 231 24.51 24.83 2.35
N THR A 232 25.04 25.54 1.36
CA THR A 232 25.42 24.97 0.06
C THR A 232 26.52 23.94 0.21
N ASP A 233 27.61 24.30 0.91
CA ASP A 233 28.74 23.42 1.15
C ASP A 233 28.30 22.15 1.88
N GLU A 234 27.47 22.28 2.91
CA GLU A 234 26.88 21.16 3.63
C GLU A 234 26.04 20.26 2.70
N HIS A 235 25.17 20.87 1.88
CA HIS A 235 24.34 20.10 0.94
C HIS A 235 25.17 19.38 -0.11
N VAL A 236 26.23 20.00 -0.62
CA VAL A 236 27.18 19.40 -1.55
C VAL A 236 27.92 18.22 -0.90
N GLN A 237 28.45 18.40 0.32
CA GLN A 237 29.14 17.33 1.04
C GLN A 237 28.25 16.13 1.31
N ASN A 238 26.99 16.34 1.69
CA ASN A 238 26.03 15.27 1.89
C ASN A 238 25.75 14.50 0.59
N ASN A 239 25.60 15.20 -0.54
CA ASN A 239 25.42 14.57 -1.86
C ASN A 239 26.69 13.81 -2.31
N LEU A 240 27.90 14.34 -2.05
CA LEU A 240 29.17 13.63 -2.33
C LEU A 240 29.29 12.37 -1.50
N SER A 241 28.97 12.42 -0.19
CA SER A 241 29.01 11.25 0.69
C SER A 241 28.06 10.15 0.23
N VAL A 242 26.82 10.51 -0.13
CA VAL A 242 25.84 9.57 -0.68
C VAL A 242 26.33 9.00 -2.02
N ARG A 243 26.89 9.83 -2.91
CA ARG A 243 27.50 9.39 -4.16
C ARG A 243 28.65 8.40 -3.95
N GLN A 244 29.55 8.70 -3.00
CA GLN A 244 30.66 7.79 -2.66
C GLN A 244 30.14 6.43 -2.24
N MET A 245 29.17 6.40 -1.31
CA MET A 245 28.54 5.15 -0.84
C MET A 245 27.92 4.33 -2.01
N LEU A 246 27.25 5.01 -2.95
CA LEU A 246 26.70 4.34 -4.14
C LEU A 246 27.82 3.82 -5.05
N GLY A 247 28.86 4.63 -5.27
CA GLY A 247 30.03 4.28 -6.09
C GLY A 247 30.78 3.05 -5.59
N GLU A 248 30.94 2.90 -4.27
CA GLU A 248 31.52 1.71 -3.63
C GLU A 248 30.72 0.42 -3.91
N ARG A 249 29.47 0.56 -4.27
CA ARG A 249 28.56 -0.52 -4.70
C ARG A 249 28.40 -0.62 -6.21
N GLY A 250 29.19 0.12 -6.98
CA GLY A 250 29.16 0.11 -8.45
C GLY A 250 27.96 0.89 -9.04
N ILE A 251 27.26 1.69 -8.26
CA ILE A 251 26.09 2.45 -8.70
C ILE A 251 26.53 3.88 -9.02
N ARG A 252 26.32 4.31 -10.27
CA ARG A 252 26.58 5.67 -10.74
C ARG A 252 25.28 6.31 -11.16
N PRO A 253 24.75 7.26 -10.39
CA PRO A 253 23.43 7.87 -10.63
C PRO A 253 23.27 8.46 -12.03
N GLU A 254 24.35 9.02 -12.58
CA GLU A 254 24.38 9.63 -13.92
C GLU A 254 24.35 8.63 -15.08
N GLU A 255 24.66 7.35 -14.82
CA GLU A 255 24.68 6.28 -15.83
C GLU A 255 23.37 5.50 -15.87
N LEU A 256 22.51 5.68 -14.88
CA LEU A 256 21.23 4.97 -14.79
C LEU A 256 20.24 5.48 -15.85
N PRO A 257 19.44 4.59 -16.46
CA PRO A 257 18.46 4.97 -17.46
C PRO A 257 17.32 5.81 -16.86
N ALA A 258 16.69 6.62 -17.70
CA ALA A 258 15.46 7.31 -17.32
C ALA A 258 14.33 6.32 -17.02
N SER A 259 13.59 6.62 -15.98
CA SER A 259 12.31 5.95 -15.69
C SER A 259 11.14 6.70 -16.37
N GLU A 260 9.98 6.07 -16.46
CA GLU A 260 8.77 6.72 -16.95
C GLU A 260 8.42 7.97 -16.12
N ASP A 261 7.84 9.00 -16.79
CA ASP A 261 7.35 10.21 -16.09
C ASP A 261 6.40 9.82 -14.93
N ILE A 262 6.76 10.20 -13.72
CA ILE A 262 6.01 9.84 -12.50
C ILE A 262 4.55 10.30 -12.54
N LYS A 263 4.26 11.44 -13.19
CA LYS A 263 2.88 11.92 -13.36
C LYS A 263 2.06 11.06 -14.32
N LYS A 264 2.72 10.41 -15.29
CA LYS A 264 2.06 9.48 -16.19
C LYS A 264 1.72 8.18 -15.46
N THR A 265 2.66 7.66 -14.68
CA THR A 265 2.47 6.51 -13.79
C THR A 265 1.34 6.75 -12.80
N GLU A 266 1.34 7.89 -12.10
CA GLU A 266 0.31 8.28 -11.14
C GLU A 266 -1.10 8.33 -11.77
N ARG A 267 -1.22 8.94 -12.96
CA ARG A 267 -2.49 9.00 -13.68
C ARG A 267 -2.98 7.63 -14.12
N ARG A 268 -2.07 6.76 -14.58
CA ARG A 268 -2.41 5.38 -14.99
C ARG A 268 -2.95 4.59 -13.80
N ILE A 269 -2.25 4.55 -12.69
CA ILE A 269 -2.67 3.84 -11.48
C ILE A 269 -3.99 4.41 -10.93
N SER A 270 -4.12 5.74 -10.88
CA SER A 270 -5.36 6.40 -10.44
C SER A 270 -6.54 6.10 -11.38
N SER A 271 -6.32 6.04 -12.68
CA SER A 271 -7.37 5.69 -13.67
C SER A 271 -7.84 4.25 -13.48
N GLN A 272 -6.92 3.31 -13.32
CA GLN A 272 -7.25 1.90 -13.08
C GLN A 272 -8.02 1.71 -11.77
N GLY A 273 -7.63 2.42 -10.70
CA GLY A 273 -8.36 2.41 -9.44
C GLY A 273 -9.80 2.92 -9.57
N LYS A 274 -9.99 4.05 -10.29
CA LYS A 274 -11.33 4.63 -10.55
C LYS A 274 -12.19 3.76 -11.47
N GLU A 275 -11.59 3.06 -12.41
CA GLU A 275 -12.29 2.13 -13.28
C GLU A 275 -12.80 0.92 -12.50
N LEU A 276 -12.01 0.40 -11.57
CA LEU A 276 -12.44 -0.64 -10.63
C LEU A 276 -13.60 -0.20 -9.73
N GLU A 277 -13.61 1.06 -9.30
CA GLU A 277 -14.71 1.59 -8.50
C GLU A 277 -16.02 1.75 -9.30
N LYS A 278 -15.91 2.01 -10.60
CA LYS A 278 -17.08 2.27 -11.47
C LYS A 278 -17.64 1.03 -12.14
N THR A 279 -16.80 0.05 -12.43
CA THR A 279 -17.20 -1.09 -13.26
C THR A 279 -16.58 -2.38 -12.73
N THR A 280 -17.44 -3.35 -12.46
CA THR A 280 -17.05 -4.76 -12.29
C THR A 280 -16.57 -5.40 -13.61
N GLY A 281 -16.18 -4.61 -14.61
CA GLY A 281 -15.82 -5.03 -15.94
C GLY A 281 -17.04 -5.49 -16.76
N HIS A 282 -17.32 -4.80 -17.85
CA HIS A 282 -18.33 -5.25 -18.82
C HIS A 282 -17.62 -5.90 -20.01
N LEU A 283 -18.13 -7.04 -20.45
CA LEU A 283 -17.75 -7.56 -21.76
C LEU A 283 -18.15 -6.53 -22.83
N PRO A 284 -17.32 -6.32 -23.87
CA PRO A 284 -17.71 -5.46 -24.98
C PRO A 284 -18.99 -6.02 -25.61
N PRO A 285 -19.90 -5.16 -26.11
CA PRO A 285 -21.10 -5.63 -26.78
C PRO A 285 -20.72 -6.50 -27.97
N GLU A 286 -21.44 -7.63 -28.14
CA GLU A 286 -21.25 -8.48 -29.32
C GLU A 286 -21.39 -7.64 -30.59
N LYS A 287 -20.37 -7.67 -31.46
CA LYS A 287 -20.50 -7.10 -32.79
C LYS A 287 -21.60 -7.91 -33.49
N LYS A 288 -22.76 -7.31 -33.67
CA LYS A 288 -23.79 -7.87 -34.54
C LYS A 288 -23.16 -7.99 -35.93
N SER A 289 -23.01 -9.24 -36.40
CA SER A 289 -22.60 -9.59 -37.75
C SER A 289 -23.67 -9.17 -38.74
#